data_5baa88cb876daca47356ef75d1958d91
#
_entry.id   5baa88cb876daca47356ef75d1958d91
#
_cell.length_a   1.000
_cell.length_b   1.000
_cell.length_c   1.000
_cell.angle_alpha   90.00
_cell.angle_beta   90.00
_cell.angle_gamma   90.00
#
_symmetry.space_group_name_H-M   'P 1'
#
loop_
_entity.id
_entity.type
_entity.pdbx_description
1 polymer ?
#
loop_
_entity_poly.entity_id
_entity_poly.type
_entity_poly.pdbx_seq_one_letter_code
_entity_poly.pdbx_strand_id
1 'polypeptide(L)'
;MRKNTKVTAVAAASAALALGLTACGSSSDPAAKKADGTTDTNAALVIAASPTPHADILKFVKDNLAAKEGLKLDVKEFTDYVLPNRATQDGQVDANYFQHKPYLDDFNAKNGTTIVPVANVHLEPLGLYSKKAKALADIKSGQTIAVPNDNTNEGRALHLLADNGLITLKDGVGATAKLSDITDAKGLKFKELEAATLPRALGEVDAAVINGNYAIEADLKPKEQALALEKSEGNPYANFLAVKKGNENDPRIQKLAKLLNSPEVKKFIEDKYDGSVIPALGAPKS
;
A
#
# COMPACT_ATOMS: atom_id res chain seq x y z
N MET A 1 37.11 69.79 -35.24
CA MET A 1 37.88 68.99 -36.23
C MET A 1 37.40 67.55 -36.22
N ARG A 2 36.82 67.10 -37.34
CA ARG A 2 36.30 65.77 -37.53
C ARG A 2 37.42 64.76 -37.80
N LYS A 3 37.41 63.59 -37.22
CA LYS A 3 38.07 62.41 -37.77
C LYS A 3 37.16 61.20 -37.76
N ASN A 4 36.79 60.81 -38.94
CA ASN A 4 36.07 59.57 -39.23
C ASN A 4 37.03 58.41 -39.13
N THR A 5 36.61 57.37 -38.42
CA THR A 5 37.31 56.08 -38.47
C THR A 5 36.31 55.03 -38.95
N LYS A 6 36.60 54.34 -40.04
CA LYS A 6 35.84 53.31 -40.74
C LYS A 6 35.92 52.05 -39.95
N VAL A 7 34.78 51.44 -39.69
CA VAL A 7 34.65 50.10 -39.09
C VAL A 7 34.57 49.08 -40.22
N THR A 8 35.53 48.20 -40.26
CA THR A 8 35.60 47.05 -41.18
C THR A 8 34.86 45.89 -40.52
N ALA A 9 33.82 45.39 -41.18
CA ALA A 9 33.09 44.20 -40.75
C ALA A 9 33.89 42.94 -41.10
N VAL A 10 34.22 42.10 -40.12
CA VAL A 10 34.72 40.75 -40.27
C VAL A 10 33.61 39.79 -39.97
N ALA A 11 33.18 39.07 -40.98
CA ALA A 11 32.21 37.97 -40.87
C ALA A 11 32.98 36.73 -40.32
N ALA A 12 32.68 36.34 -39.10
CA ALA A 12 33.13 35.07 -38.52
C ALA A 12 32.02 34.01 -38.67
N ALA A 13 32.29 33.02 -39.48
CA ALA A 13 31.44 31.83 -39.61
C ALA A 13 31.61 30.95 -38.35
N SER A 14 30.56 30.86 -37.52
CA SER A 14 30.52 29.96 -36.36
C SER A 14 29.98 28.59 -36.78
N ALA A 15 30.87 27.61 -36.89
CA ALA A 15 30.48 26.20 -37.00
C ALA A 15 30.01 25.73 -35.63
N ALA A 16 28.72 25.45 -35.54
CA ALA A 16 28.12 24.83 -34.35
C ALA A 16 28.46 23.33 -34.32
N LEU A 17 29.39 22.91 -33.49
CA LEU A 17 29.56 21.50 -33.08
C LEU A 17 28.45 21.15 -32.11
N ALA A 18 27.47 20.37 -32.59
CA ALA A 18 26.49 19.71 -31.73
C ALA A 18 27.18 18.51 -31.04
N LEU A 19 27.70 18.72 -29.85
CA LEU A 19 28.10 17.64 -28.94
C LEU A 19 26.82 17.00 -28.36
N GLY A 20 26.45 15.85 -28.90
CA GLY A 20 25.43 14.99 -28.30
C GLY A 20 25.93 14.47 -26.95
N LEU A 21 25.44 15.06 -25.86
CA LEU A 21 25.52 14.44 -24.54
C LEU A 21 24.54 13.25 -24.53
N THR A 22 25.03 12.05 -24.80
CA THR A 22 24.34 10.83 -24.38
C THR A 22 24.50 10.73 -22.87
N ALA A 23 23.56 11.31 -22.13
CA ALA A 23 23.39 11.05 -20.72
C ALA A 23 22.88 9.60 -20.59
N CYS A 24 23.77 8.65 -20.31
CA CYS A 24 23.40 7.38 -19.69
C CYS A 24 22.98 7.65 -18.26
N GLY A 25 21.77 8.17 -18.08
CA GLY A 25 21.05 8.16 -16.82
C GLY A 25 20.12 6.95 -16.86
N SER A 26 20.41 5.93 -16.06
CA SER A 26 19.43 4.90 -15.71
C SER A 26 18.39 5.53 -14.80
N SER A 27 17.55 6.42 -15.33
CA SER A 27 16.32 6.83 -14.68
C SER A 27 15.30 5.72 -14.94
N SER A 28 14.86 5.06 -13.89
CA SER A 28 13.67 4.24 -13.89
C SER A 28 12.44 5.15 -14.04
N ASP A 29 12.26 5.73 -15.22
CA ASP A 29 11.04 6.42 -15.57
C ASP A 29 9.92 5.39 -15.76
N PRO A 30 8.75 5.60 -15.12
CA PRO A 30 7.59 4.73 -15.32
C PRO A 30 7.22 4.77 -16.80
N ALA A 31 7.06 3.58 -17.37
CA ALA A 31 6.63 3.25 -18.71
C ALA A 31 6.79 4.37 -19.74
N ALA A 32 7.97 4.52 -20.33
CA ALA A 32 8.14 5.39 -21.48
C ALA A 32 7.11 5.01 -22.55
N LYS A 33 6.09 5.86 -22.73
CA LYS A 33 5.20 5.73 -23.86
C LYS A 33 6.06 5.89 -25.10
N LYS A 34 5.95 4.97 -26.06
CA LYS A 34 6.54 5.15 -27.37
C LYS A 34 6.04 6.44 -27.99
N ALA A 35 6.79 7.02 -28.93
CA ALA A 35 6.44 8.28 -29.61
C ALA A 35 5.04 8.22 -30.28
N ASP A 36 4.49 7.03 -30.52
CA ASP A 36 3.14 6.77 -31.05
C ASP A 36 2.04 6.67 -29.99
N GLY A 37 2.37 6.88 -28.70
CA GLY A 37 1.43 6.80 -27.57
C GLY A 37 1.15 5.37 -27.10
N THR A 38 1.76 4.34 -27.68
CA THR A 38 1.61 2.94 -27.24
C THR A 38 2.52 2.63 -26.06
N THR A 39 2.08 1.74 -25.15
CA THR A 39 2.89 1.27 -24.02
C THR A 39 4.03 0.38 -24.52
N ASP A 40 5.26 0.65 -24.09
CA ASP A 40 6.37 -0.28 -24.32
C ASP A 40 6.22 -1.50 -23.39
N THR A 41 5.68 -2.57 -23.95
CA THR A 41 5.46 -3.82 -23.21
C THR A 41 6.75 -4.52 -22.78
N ASN A 42 7.92 -4.09 -23.28
CA ASN A 42 9.23 -4.59 -22.88
C ASN A 42 9.85 -3.80 -21.71
N ALA A 43 9.31 -2.61 -21.41
CA ALA A 43 9.73 -1.82 -20.27
C ALA A 43 9.37 -2.53 -18.95
N ALA A 44 10.20 -2.35 -17.91
CA ALA A 44 9.88 -2.87 -16.60
C ALA A 44 8.60 -2.21 -16.05
N LEU A 45 7.74 -3.01 -15.43
CA LEU A 45 6.58 -2.52 -14.70
C LEU A 45 7.03 -2.12 -13.30
N VAL A 46 6.85 -0.85 -12.96
CA VAL A 46 7.26 -0.28 -11.66
C VAL A 46 6.08 -0.32 -10.69
N ILE A 47 6.25 -0.99 -9.53
CA ILE A 47 5.17 -1.21 -8.58
C ILE A 47 5.57 -0.69 -7.21
N ALA A 48 4.77 0.20 -6.61
CA ALA A 48 4.87 0.61 -5.22
C ALA A 48 4.20 -0.44 -4.32
N ALA A 49 4.91 -0.90 -3.27
CA ALA A 49 4.39 -1.90 -2.36
C ALA A 49 4.87 -1.67 -0.92
N SER A 50 4.11 -2.13 0.07
CA SER A 50 4.64 -2.26 1.43
C SER A 50 5.68 -3.39 1.48
N PRO A 51 6.69 -3.34 2.39
CA PRO A 51 7.79 -4.31 2.39
C PRO A 51 7.29 -5.76 2.52
N THR A 52 6.43 -6.03 3.50
CA THR A 52 5.83 -7.35 3.73
C THR A 52 4.33 -7.22 4.00
N PRO A 53 3.48 -8.13 3.54
CA PRO A 53 3.75 -9.27 2.67
C PRO A 53 3.85 -8.89 1.18
N HIS A 54 3.51 -7.67 0.81
CA HIS A 54 3.26 -7.22 -0.56
C HIS A 54 4.51 -7.31 -1.46
N ALA A 55 5.61 -6.66 -1.08
CA ALA A 55 6.86 -6.75 -1.84
C ALA A 55 7.44 -8.16 -1.84
N ASP A 56 7.27 -8.93 -0.77
CA ASP A 56 7.67 -10.34 -0.74
C ASP A 56 6.94 -11.17 -1.80
N ILE A 57 5.61 -10.98 -1.94
CA ILE A 57 4.80 -11.66 -2.96
C ILE A 57 5.23 -11.23 -4.37
N LEU A 58 5.46 -9.93 -4.58
CA LEU A 58 5.94 -9.40 -5.86
C LEU A 58 7.35 -9.92 -6.21
N LYS A 59 8.25 -10.03 -5.24
CA LYS A 59 9.58 -10.62 -5.42
C LYS A 59 9.48 -12.09 -5.80
N PHE A 60 8.60 -12.85 -5.13
CA PHE A 60 8.35 -14.24 -5.52
C PHE A 60 7.88 -14.34 -6.97
N VAL A 61 6.93 -13.50 -7.39
CA VAL A 61 6.46 -13.44 -8.80
C VAL A 61 7.61 -13.08 -9.73
N LYS A 62 8.38 -12.05 -9.41
CA LYS A 62 9.54 -11.58 -10.21
C LYS A 62 10.54 -12.70 -10.45
N ASP A 63 10.91 -13.42 -9.38
CA ASP A 63 12.02 -14.37 -9.41
C ASP A 63 11.62 -15.74 -10.00
N ASN A 64 10.33 -16.12 -9.89
CA ASN A 64 9.90 -17.47 -10.25
C ASN A 64 8.95 -17.54 -11.45
N LEU A 65 8.17 -16.48 -11.73
CA LEU A 65 7.06 -16.54 -12.67
C LEU A 65 7.18 -15.53 -13.82
N ALA A 66 7.59 -14.30 -13.52
CA ALA A 66 7.51 -13.17 -14.45
C ALA A 66 8.28 -13.38 -15.77
N ALA A 67 9.46 -14.00 -15.69
CA ALA A 67 10.31 -14.22 -16.87
C ALA A 67 9.64 -15.10 -17.95
N LYS A 68 8.84 -16.09 -17.53
CA LYS A 68 8.10 -16.99 -18.46
C LYS A 68 7.02 -16.27 -19.25
N GLU A 69 6.48 -15.18 -18.70
CA GLU A 69 5.48 -14.33 -19.34
C GLU A 69 6.11 -13.11 -20.06
N GLY A 70 7.44 -13.03 -20.11
CA GLY A 70 8.17 -11.87 -20.66
C GLY A 70 7.91 -10.58 -19.87
N LEU A 71 7.60 -10.67 -18.56
CA LEU A 71 7.33 -9.54 -17.70
C LEU A 71 8.57 -9.19 -16.86
N LYS A 72 8.90 -7.91 -16.83
CA LYS A 72 9.96 -7.37 -15.97
C LYS A 72 9.31 -6.54 -14.86
N LEU A 73 9.68 -6.78 -13.61
CA LEU A 73 9.16 -6.07 -12.45
C LEU A 73 10.27 -5.27 -11.75
N ASP A 74 9.95 -4.02 -11.42
CA ASP A 74 10.72 -3.16 -10.53
C ASP A 74 9.85 -2.82 -9.31
N VAL A 75 10.18 -3.37 -8.15
CA VAL A 75 9.40 -3.22 -6.92
C VAL A 75 10.03 -2.12 -6.07
N LYS A 76 9.27 -1.05 -5.81
CA LYS A 76 9.65 0.05 -4.92
C LYS A 76 8.91 -0.07 -3.61
N GLU A 77 9.66 -0.20 -2.51
CA GLU A 77 9.08 -0.34 -1.18
C GLU A 77 8.78 1.02 -0.55
N PHE A 78 7.61 1.11 0.08
CA PHE A 78 7.13 2.27 0.83
C PHE A 78 6.67 1.82 2.22
N THR A 79 7.03 2.58 3.24
CA THR A 79 6.72 2.25 4.64
C THR A 79 5.51 3.01 5.20
N ASP A 80 4.80 3.76 4.36
CA ASP A 80 3.57 4.48 4.69
C ASP A 80 2.45 4.16 3.68
N TYR A 81 1.22 4.60 3.98
CA TYR A 81 0.05 4.33 3.13
C TYR A 81 -0.35 5.49 2.19
N VAL A 82 0.33 6.64 2.26
CA VAL A 82 -0.01 7.83 1.46
C VAL A 82 0.79 7.89 0.16
N LEU A 83 2.10 7.70 0.27
CA LEU A 83 3.03 7.87 -0.85
C LEU A 83 2.79 6.89 -2.01
N PRO A 84 2.44 5.60 -1.79
CA PRO A 84 2.17 4.67 -2.90
C PRO A 84 1.03 5.16 -3.81
N ASN A 85 -0.05 5.67 -3.24
CA ASN A 85 -1.18 6.21 -4.01
C ASN A 85 -0.80 7.50 -4.75
N ARG A 86 -0.06 8.40 -4.11
CA ARG A 86 0.44 9.62 -4.77
C ARG A 86 1.35 9.27 -5.94
N ALA A 87 2.33 8.40 -5.73
CA ALA A 87 3.25 7.97 -6.78
C ALA A 87 2.51 7.31 -7.96
N THR A 88 1.44 6.53 -7.71
CA THR A 88 0.60 5.94 -8.75
C THR A 88 -0.21 7.01 -9.50
N GLN A 89 -0.84 7.94 -8.77
CA GLN A 89 -1.62 9.01 -9.38
C GLN A 89 -0.77 9.92 -10.25
N ASP A 90 0.45 10.24 -9.80
CA ASP A 90 1.39 11.12 -10.49
C ASP A 90 2.15 10.41 -11.64
N GLY A 91 1.97 9.08 -11.78
CA GLY A 91 2.64 8.29 -12.81
C GLY A 91 4.13 8.06 -12.51
N GLN A 92 4.57 8.18 -11.28
CA GLN A 92 5.93 7.84 -10.85
C GLN A 92 6.14 6.33 -10.70
N VAL A 93 5.04 5.60 -10.55
CA VAL A 93 4.97 4.14 -10.63
C VAL A 93 3.77 3.75 -11.50
N ASP A 94 3.82 2.57 -12.12
CA ASP A 94 2.74 2.06 -12.98
C ASP A 94 1.55 1.55 -12.16
N ALA A 95 1.82 0.98 -10.97
CA ALA A 95 0.84 0.35 -10.10
C ALA A 95 1.24 0.45 -8.64
N ASN A 96 0.28 0.16 -7.75
CA ASN A 96 0.60 -0.12 -6.34
C ASN A 96 -0.10 -1.40 -5.86
N TYR A 97 0.46 -1.96 -4.79
CA TYR A 97 -0.06 -3.12 -4.10
C TYR A 97 0.26 -3.00 -2.61
N PHE A 98 -0.70 -2.51 -1.80
CA PHE A 98 -0.51 -2.26 -0.36
C PHE A 98 -1.82 -2.04 0.42
N GLN A 99 -2.97 -1.93 -0.24
CA GLN A 99 -4.19 -1.37 0.32
C GLN A 99 -5.43 -2.21 0.05
N HIS A 100 -6.49 -1.93 0.81
CA HIS A 100 -7.83 -2.50 0.68
C HIS A 100 -8.85 -1.46 0.16
N LYS A 101 -10.00 -1.94 -0.33
CA LYS A 101 -11.02 -1.11 -1.01
C LYS A 101 -11.52 0.08 -0.17
N PRO A 102 -11.91 -0.07 1.11
CA PRO A 102 -12.35 1.08 1.91
C PRO A 102 -11.28 2.18 2.03
N TYR A 103 -9.99 1.82 2.17
CA TYR A 103 -8.90 2.79 2.22
C TYR A 103 -8.75 3.53 0.89
N LEU A 104 -8.77 2.81 -0.23
CA LEU A 104 -8.65 3.43 -1.55
C LEU A 104 -9.80 4.40 -1.83
N ASP A 105 -11.03 4.03 -1.49
CA ASP A 105 -12.20 4.87 -1.71
C ASP A 105 -12.12 6.18 -0.92
N ASP A 106 -11.76 6.10 0.37
CA ASP A 106 -11.55 7.27 1.23
C ASP A 106 -10.39 8.14 0.71
N PHE A 107 -9.28 7.51 0.30
CA PHE A 107 -8.13 8.21 -0.26
C PHE A 107 -8.50 8.96 -1.55
N ASN A 108 -9.15 8.30 -2.49
CA ASN A 108 -9.61 8.91 -3.74
C ASN A 108 -10.54 10.09 -3.49
N ALA A 109 -11.52 9.93 -2.59
CA ALA A 109 -12.47 10.97 -2.25
C ALA A 109 -11.81 12.21 -1.63
N LYS A 110 -10.84 12.00 -0.73
CA LYS A 110 -10.14 13.08 -0.01
C LYS A 110 -9.10 13.81 -0.86
N ASN A 111 -8.45 13.10 -1.79
CA ASN A 111 -7.31 13.64 -2.55
C ASN A 111 -7.65 13.91 -4.02
N GLY A 112 -8.89 13.65 -4.48
CA GLY A 112 -9.29 13.84 -5.87
C GLY A 112 -8.53 12.91 -6.83
N THR A 113 -8.07 11.76 -6.36
CA THR A 113 -7.36 10.77 -7.16
C THR A 113 -8.31 9.81 -7.85
N THR A 114 -7.82 9.10 -8.88
CA THR A 114 -8.62 8.22 -9.73
C THR A 114 -8.01 6.83 -9.81
N ILE A 115 -7.51 6.31 -8.70
CA ILE A 115 -6.90 4.98 -8.65
C ILE A 115 -8.01 3.94 -8.57
N VAL A 116 -7.83 2.83 -9.29
CA VAL A 116 -8.81 1.73 -9.37
C VAL A 116 -8.16 0.38 -9.09
N PRO A 117 -8.86 -0.55 -8.43
CA PRO A 117 -8.37 -1.88 -8.18
C PRO A 117 -8.45 -2.74 -9.46
N VAL A 118 -7.48 -3.67 -9.63
CA VAL A 118 -7.40 -4.57 -10.78
C VAL A 118 -7.61 -6.03 -10.38
N ALA A 119 -6.94 -6.51 -9.33
CA ALA A 119 -7.01 -7.90 -8.90
C ALA A 119 -6.77 -8.00 -7.39
N ASN A 120 -7.65 -8.69 -6.67
CA ASN A 120 -7.43 -9.05 -5.28
C ASN A 120 -6.32 -10.10 -5.18
N VAL A 121 -5.59 -10.10 -4.07
CA VAL A 121 -4.46 -11.02 -3.86
C VAL A 121 -4.54 -11.71 -2.50
N HIS A 122 -4.64 -10.95 -1.41
CA HIS A 122 -4.63 -11.50 -0.06
C HIS A 122 -5.42 -10.64 0.92
N LEU A 123 -5.66 -11.20 2.09
CA LEU A 123 -6.22 -10.54 3.25
C LEU A 123 -5.23 -10.61 4.40
N GLU A 124 -5.10 -9.51 5.14
CA GLU A 124 -4.36 -9.43 6.39
C GLU A 124 -5.35 -9.12 7.52
N PRO A 125 -5.65 -10.08 8.39
CA PRO A 125 -6.49 -9.81 9.56
C PRO A 125 -5.86 -8.74 10.45
N LEU A 126 -6.67 -7.74 10.84
CA LEU A 126 -6.27 -6.74 11.83
C LEU A 126 -6.21 -7.39 13.21
N GLY A 127 -5.23 -7.03 14.05
CA GLY A 127 -5.06 -7.65 15.35
C GLY A 127 -4.89 -6.67 16.50
N LEU A 128 -5.38 -7.05 17.68
CA LEU A 128 -5.10 -6.39 18.96
C LEU A 128 -3.91 -7.06 19.63
N TYR A 129 -2.88 -6.31 19.95
CA TYR A 129 -1.64 -6.80 20.57
C TYR A 129 -1.34 -6.08 21.88
N SER A 130 -0.62 -6.76 22.76
CA SER A 130 -0.13 -6.18 24.02
C SER A 130 1.20 -6.83 24.42
N LYS A 131 2.07 -6.04 25.05
CA LYS A 131 3.26 -6.54 25.76
C LYS A 131 2.98 -6.82 27.21
N LYS A 132 1.86 -6.35 27.76
CA LYS A 132 1.49 -6.42 29.17
C LYS A 132 0.41 -7.46 29.44
N ALA A 133 -0.67 -7.46 28.65
CA ALA A 133 -1.76 -8.41 28.71
C ALA A 133 -1.41 -9.70 27.96
N LYS A 134 -1.84 -10.85 28.50
CA LYS A 134 -1.67 -12.18 27.88
C LYS A 134 -2.99 -12.72 27.33
N ALA A 135 -4.10 -12.18 27.77
CA ALA A 135 -5.44 -12.54 27.32
C ALA A 135 -6.30 -11.28 27.20
N LEU A 136 -7.37 -11.37 26.41
CA LEU A 136 -8.33 -10.27 26.23
C LEU A 136 -8.93 -9.82 27.58
N ALA A 137 -9.14 -10.78 28.49
CA ALA A 137 -9.66 -10.52 29.85
C ALA A 137 -8.71 -9.71 30.75
N ASP A 138 -7.44 -9.54 30.36
CA ASP A 138 -6.48 -8.72 31.11
C ASP A 138 -6.59 -7.23 30.75
N ILE A 139 -7.34 -6.88 29.71
CA ILE A 139 -7.62 -5.48 29.34
C ILE A 139 -8.67 -4.93 30.31
N LYS A 140 -8.30 -3.90 31.08
CA LYS A 140 -9.10 -3.36 32.19
C LYS A 140 -9.38 -1.86 32.03
N SER A 141 -10.41 -1.39 32.73
CA SER A 141 -10.69 0.04 32.86
C SER A 141 -9.44 0.82 33.29
N GLY A 142 -9.27 2.02 32.76
CA GLY A 142 -8.13 2.90 32.97
C GLY A 142 -6.95 2.69 32.00
N GLN A 143 -6.90 1.55 31.31
CA GLN A 143 -5.85 1.25 30.34
C GLN A 143 -6.03 2.01 29.03
N THR A 144 -4.92 2.18 28.29
CA THR A 144 -4.88 2.90 27.03
C THR A 144 -4.67 1.92 25.86
N ILE A 145 -5.55 2.00 24.86
CA ILE A 145 -5.43 1.27 23.60
C ILE A 145 -5.07 2.25 22.48
N ALA A 146 -3.98 2.01 21.77
CA ALA A 146 -3.66 2.76 20.55
C ALA A 146 -4.38 2.16 19.34
N VAL A 147 -4.87 3.03 18.45
CA VAL A 147 -5.59 2.66 17.21
C VAL A 147 -5.04 3.46 16.04
N PRO A 148 -5.17 2.97 14.77
CA PRO A 148 -4.82 3.75 13.59
C PRO A 148 -5.61 5.07 13.53
N ASN A 149 -5.00 6.12 12.99
CA ASN A 149 -5.63 7.46 12.88
C ASN A 149 -6.21 7.75 11.48
N ASP A 150 -6.07 6.85 10.52
CA ASP A 150 -6.77 7.00 9.25
C ASP A 150 -8.21 6.50 9.36
N ASN A 151 -9.10 7.20 8.66
CA ASN A 151 -10.56 7.07 8.77
C ASN A 151 -11.07 5.63 8.72
N THR A 152 -10.47 4.81 7.87
CA THR A 152 -10.98 3.46 7.59
C THR A 152 -10.35 2.40 8.49
N ASN A 153 -9.05 2.51 8.80
CA ASN A 153 -8.42 1.60 9.76
C ASN A 153 -8.79 1.93 11.20
N GLU A 154 -9.05 3.22 11.57
CA GLU A 154 -9.65 3.57 12.84
C GLU A 154 -10.99 2.86 13.01
N GLY A 155 -11.92 3.04 12.05
CA GLY A 155 -13.24 2.41 12.10
C GLY A 155 -13.15 0.88 12.20
N ARG A 156 -12.27 0.28 11.39
CA ARG A 156 -11.99 -1.17 11.42
C ARG A 156 -11.48 -1.62 12.78
N ALA A 157 -10.57 -0.84 13.40
CA ALA A 157 -10.06 -1.13 14.74
C ALA A 157 -11.15 -1.04 15.81
N LEU A 158 -12.01 -0.04 15.74
CA LEU A 158 -13.12 0.12 16.67
C LEU A 158 -14.15 -1.03 16.55
N HIS A 159 -14.43 -1.49 15.33
CA HIS A 159 -15.26 -2.67 15.14
C HIS A 159 -14.61 -3.94 15.73
N LEU A 160 -13.30 -4.15 15.54
CA LEU A 160 -12.59 -5.27 16.17
C LEU A 160 -12.73 -5.23 17.70
N LEU A 161 -12.58 -4.06 18.31
CA LEU A 161 -12.73 -3.90 19.76
C LEU A 161 -14.16 -4.13 20.22
N ALA A 162 -15.15 -3.66 19.47
CA ALA A 162 -16.58 -3.86 19.78
C ALA A 162 -17.00 -5.32 19.66
N ASP A 163 -16.59 -6.01 18.57
CA ASP A 163 -16.86 -7.44 18.33
C ASP A 163 -16.29 -8.34 19.44
N ASN A 164 -15.24 -7.87 20.09
CA ASN A 164 -14.62 -8.56 21.23
C ASN A 164 -15.09 -8.04 22.60
N GLY A 165 -16.12 -7.20 22.62
CA GLY A 165 -16.76 -6.74 23.84
C GLY A 165 -15.94 -5.75 24.68
N LEU A 166 -14.89 -5.13 24.12
CA LEU A 166 -14.07 -4.14 24.82
C LEU A 166 -14.71 -2.75 24.84
N ILE A 167 -15.53 -2.43 23.85
CA ILE A 167 -16.29 -1.17 23.74
C ILE A 167 -17.70 -1.45 23.21
N THR A 168 -18.55 -0.43 23.21
CA THR A 168 -19.81 -0.41 22.48
C THR A 168 -19.84 0.77 21.54
N LEU A 169 -20.23 0.54 20.28
CA LEU A 169 -20.40 1.59 19.27
C LEU A 169 -21.88 1.97 19.16
N LYS A 170 -22.18 3.13 18.60
CA LYS A 170 -23.53 3.52 18.17
C LYS A 170 -24.05 2.51 17.14
N ASP A 171 -25.36 2.26 17.15
CA ASP A 171 -26.01 1.40 16.16
C ASP A 171 -25.85 1.99 14.74
N GLY A 172 -25.59 1.11 13.79
CA GLY A 172 -25.54 1.47 12.37
C GLY A 172 -24.30 2.24 11.92
N VAL A 173 -23.27 2.41 12.78
CA VAL A 173 -21.99 2.97 12.31
C VAL A 173 -21.32 2.02 11.32
N GLY A 174 -20.91 2.57 10.19
CA GLY A 174 -20.25 1.85 9.10
C GLY A 174 -18.74 1.72 9.30
N ALA A 175 -18.05 1.36 8.22
CA ALA A 175 -16.60 1.13 8.18
C ALA A 175 -15.73 2.34 8.59
N THR A 176 -16.31 3.53 8.72
CA THR A 176 -15.61 4.78 9.09
C THR A 176 -16.00 5.26 10.49
N ALA A 177 -16.33 4.34 11.41
CA ALA A 177 -16.57 4.65 12.82
C ALA A 177 -15.38 5.43 13.42
N LYS A 178 -15.68 6.36 14.32
CA LYS A 178 -14.69 7.22 15.01
C LYS A 178 -14.77 7.05 16.51
N LEU A 179 -13.77 7.53 17.25
CA LEU A 179 -13.80 7.54 18.71
C LEU A 179 -15.06 8.21 19.27
N SER A 180 -15.60 9.23 18.58
CA SER A 180 -16.87 9.90 18.97
C SER A 180 -18.12 9.01 18.82
N ASP A 181 -18.01 7.86 18.17
CA ASP A 181 -19.11 6.89 18.00
C ASP A 181 -19.11 5.81 19.08
N ILE A 182 -18.13 5.83 19.99
CA ILE A 182 -18.11 4.95 21.15
C ILE A 182 -19.17 5.45 22.15
N THR A 183 -20.16 4.59 22.44
CA THR A 183 -21.21 4.88 23.43
C THR A 183 -20.84 4.39 24.83
N ASP A 184 -20.02 3.34 24.91
CA ASP A 184 -19.44 2.85 26.16
C ASP A 184 -17.99 2.38 25.91
N ALA A 185 -17.06 3.11 26.46
CA ALA A 185 -15.63 2.80 26.41
C ALA A 185 -15.19 1.81 27.50
N LYS A 186 -16.07 1.39 28.41
CA LYS A 186 -15.79 0.54 29.59
C LYS A 186 -14.59 1.03 30.40
N GLY A 187 -14.41 2.37 30.44
CA GLY A 187 -13.31 3.02 31.11
C GLY A 187 -11.95 2.95 30.41
N LEU A 188 -11.89 2.44 29.19
CA LEU A 188 -10.68 2.45 28.36
C LEU A 188 -10.40 3.86 27.82
N LYS A 189 -9.13 4.14 27.59
CA LYS A 189 -8.62 5.36 26.94
C LYS A 189 -8.08 5.02 25.57
N PHE A 190 -8.17 5.96 24.65
CA PHE A 190 -7.71 5.74 23.26
C PHE A 190 -6.63 6.74 22.88
N LYS A 191 -5.68 6.28 22.05
CA LYS A 191 -4.63 7.09 21.45
C LYS A 191 -4.60 6.80 19.95
N GLU A 192 -4.94 7.79 19.13
CA GLU A 192 -4.86 7.68 17.67
C GLU A 192 -3.43 7.94 17.21
N LEU A 193 -2.89 7.03 16.42
CA LEU A 193 -1.51 7.10 15.90
C LEU A 193 -1.47 6.67 14.42
N GLU A 194 -0.49 7.16 13.68
CA GLU A 194 -0.20 6.62 12.35
C GLU A 194 0.03 5.11 12.43
N ALA A 195 -0.58 4.36 11.50
CA ALA A 195 -0.54 2.89 11.50
C ALA A 195 0.90 2.33 11.57
N ALA A 196 1.84 2.95 10.83
CA ALA A 196 3.27 2.58 10.84
C ALA A 196 3.96 2.72 12.21
N THR A 197 3.41 3.53 13.12
CA THR A 197 4.02 3.79 14.44
C THR A 197 3.47 2.88 15.55
N LEU A 198 2.33 2.23 15.32
CA LEU A 198 1.62 1.42 16.31
C LEU A 198 2.46 0.29 16.92
N PRO A 199 3.26 -0.49 16.15
CA PRO A 199 4.10 -1.53 16.75
C PRO A 199 5.08 -1.01 17.78
N ARG A 200 5.65 0.18 17.54
CA ARG A 200 6.60 0.82 18.48
C ARG A 200 5.87 1.33 19.72
N ALA A 201 4.65 1.81 19.57
CA ALA A 201 3.84 2.31 20.68
C ALA A 201 3.47 1.23 21.71
N LEU A 202 3.56 -0.08 21.39
CA LEU A 202 3.31 -1.18 22.33
C LEU A 202 4.19 -1.13 23.60
N GLY A 203 5.30 -0.39 23.59
CA GLY A 203 6.11 -0.14 24.80
C GLY A 203 5.51 0.91 25.74
N GLU A 204 4.65 1.79 25.22
CA GLU A 204 4.14 2.96 25.92
C GLU A 204 2.67 2.82 26.34
N VAL A 205 1.87 2.07 25.55
CA VAL A 205 0.45 1.83 25.81
C VAL A 205 0.20 0.44 26.41
N ASP A 206 -1.04 0.15 26.78
CA ASP A 206 -1.39 -1.15 27.35
C ASP A 206 -1.72 -2.16 26.26
N ALA A 207 -2.29 -1.72 25.15
CA ALA A 207 -2.51 -2.51 23.93
C ALA A 207 -2.55 -1.61 22.70
N ALA A 208 -2.41 -2.20 21.52
CA ALA A 208 -2.57 -1.49 20.24
C ALA A 208 -3.26 -2.38 19.21
N VAL A 209 -4.14 -1.79 18.41
CA VAL A 209 -4.70 -2.44 17.23
C VAL A 209 -3.77 -2.14 16.04
N ILE A 210 -3.20 -3.18 15.44
CA ILE A 210 -2.11 -3.05 14.46
C ILE A 210 -2.50 -3.75 13.16
N ASN A 211 -2.28 -3.08 12.02
CA ASN A 211 -2.46 -3.65 10.69
C ASN A 211 -1.49 -4.81 10.45
N GLY A 212 -1.94 -5.83 9.71
CA GLY A 212 -1.22 -7.09 9.54
C GLY A 212 0.20 -6.93 9.00
N ASN A 213 0.40 -6.11 7.95
CA ASN A 213 1.73 -5.85 7.40
C ASN A 213 2.69 -5.24 8.44
N TYR A 214 2.26 -4.24 9.21
CA TYR A 214 3.09 -3.63 10.26
C TYR A 214 3.32 -4.56 11.45
N ALA A 215 2.36 -5.44 11.75
CA ALA A 215 2.56 -6.46 12.76
C ALA A 215 3.65 -7.45 12.33
N ILE A 216 3.59 -7.96 11.10
CA ILE A 216 4.58 -8.88 10.53
C ILE A 216 5.96 -8.21 10.40
N GLU A 217 6.02 -6.96 9.93
CA GLU A 217 7.27 -6.18 9.82
C GLU A 217 7.94 -5.96 11.19
N ALA A 218 7.17 -5.93 12.25
CA ALA A 218 7.65 -5.81 13.64
C ALA A 218 7.87 -7.17 14.32
N ASP A 219 7.97 -8.27 13.55
CA ASP A 219 8.14 -9.64 14.04
C ASP A 219 7.03 -10.13 14.99
N LEU A 220 5.86 -9.47 14.96
CA LEU A 220 4.68 -9.99 15.63
C LEU A 220 4.08 -11.13 14.78
N LYS A 221 3.59 -12.15 15.47
CA LYS A 221 2.93 -13.29 14.85
C LYS A 221 1.41 -13.18 15.04
N PRO A 222 0.65 -12.66 14.07
CA PRO A 222 -0.77 -12.37 14.25
C PRO A 222 -1.56 -13.55 14.82
N LYS A 223 -1.38 -14.74 14.26
CA LYS A 223 -2.10 -15.96 14.65
C LYS A 223 -1.80 -16.43 16.08
N GLU A 224 -0.56 -16.16 16.58
CA GLU A 224 -0.09 -16.67 17.86
C GLU A 224 -0.18 -15.62 18.99
N GLN A 225 0.03 -14.34 18.66
CA GLN A 225 0.27 -13.29 19.63
C GLN A 225 -0.84 -12.23 19.72
N ALA A 226 -1.78 -12.21 18.76
CA ALA A 226 -2.91 -11.28 18.87
C ALA A 226 -3.84 -11.73 20.00
N LEU A 227 -4.23 -10.79 20.87
CA LEU A 227 -5.26 -11.01 21.89
C LEU A 227 -6.65 -11.16 21.26
N ALA A 228 -6.87 -10.47 20.14
CA ALA A 228 -8.01 -10.61 19.26
C ALA A 228 -7.55 -10.43 17.84
N LEU A 229 -8.09 -11.23 16.93
CA LEU A 229 -7.80 -11.18 15.50
C LEU A 229 -9.10 -11.07 14.73
N GLU A 230 -9.12 -10.23 13.72
CA GLU A 230 -10.26 -10.05 12.83
C GLU A 230 -10.62 -11.34 12.10
N LYS A 231 -11.91 -11.59 11.92
CA LYS A 231 -12.38 -12.76 11.16
C LYS A 231 -12.11 -12.57 9.67
N SER A 232 -11.72 -13.64 9.00
CA SER A 232 -11.45 -13.62 7.56
C SER A 232 -12.70 -13.82 6.71
N GLU A 233 -13.71 -14.52 7.22
CA GLU A 233 -14.94 -14.80 6.48
C GLU A 233 -15.76 -13.52 6.27
N GLY A 234 -16.13 -13.26 5.01
CA GLY A 234 -16.91 -12.07 4.65
C GLY A 234 -16.14 -10.73 4.77
N ASN A 235 -14.85 -10.77 5.06
CA ASN A 235 -14.02 -9.62 5.31
C ASN A 235 -13.82 -8.77 4.02
N PRO A 236 -14.16 -7.45 4.03
CA PRO A 236 -14.06 -6.60 2.84
C PRO A 236 -12.66 -6.00 2.60
N TYR A 237 -11.69 -6.32 3.46
CA TYR A 237 -10.38 -5.67 3.46
C TYR A 237 -9.30 -6.45 2.68
N ALA A 238 -9.71 -7.21 1.64
CA ALA A 238 -8.74 -7.83 0.73
C ALA A 238 -7.85 -6.79 0.08
N ASN A 239 -6.55 -7.05 0.07
CA ASN A 239 -5.54 -6.23 -0.58
C ASN A 239 -5.42 -6.59 -2.06
N PHE A 240 -5.18 -5.59 -2.92
CA PHE A 240 -5.25 -5.74 -4.37
C PHE A 240 -4.14 -4.96 -5.10
N LEU A 241 -3.87 -5.40 -6.33
CA LEU A 241 -3.14 -4.60 -7.31
C LEU A 241 -4.03 -3.45 -7.78
N ALA A 242 -3.52 -2.22 -7.78
CA ALA A 242 -4.23 -1.03 -8.22
C ALA A 242 -3.41 -0.19 -9.20
N VAL A 243 -4.10 0.53 -10.07
CA VAL A 243 -3.52 1.41 -11.09
C VAL A 243 -4.27 2.73 -11.17
N LYS A 244 -3.68 3.75 -11.77
CA LYS A 244 -4.42 4.94 -12.19
C LYS A 244 -5.46 4.55 -13.24
N LYS A 245 -6.69 5.08 -13.11
CA LYS A 245 -7.78 4.83 -14.06
C LYS A 245 -7.35 5.10 -15.51
N GLY A 246 -7.66 4.16 -16.38
CA GLY A 246 -7.25 4.14 -17.79
C GLY A 246 -6.04 3.26 -18.07
N ASN A 247 -5.32 2.77 -17.03
CA ASN A 247 -4.18 1.86 -17.17
C ASN A 247 -4.54 0.39 -16.88
N GLU A 248 -5.81 0.08 -16.60
CA GLU A 248 -6.29 -1.26 -16.24
C GLU A 248 -5.99 -2.29 -17.33
N ASN A 249 -6.03 -1.88 -18.59
CA ASN A 249 -5.83 -2.73 -19.76
C ASN A 249 -4.37 -2.77 -20.27
N ASP A 250 -3.41 -2.19 -19.55
CA ASP A 250 -1.99 -2.36 -19.89
C ASP A 250 -1.66 -3.86 -19.87
N PRO A 251 -1.13 -4.42 -20.99
CA PRO A 251 -0.82 -5.86 -21.06
C PRO A 251 0.12 -6.35 -19.95
N ARG A 252 1.01 -5.49 -19.45
CA ARG A 252 1.93 -5.82 -18.35
C ARG A 252 1.16 -5.94 -17.03
N ILE A 253 0.19 -5.04 -16.79
CA ILE A 253 -0.69 -5.07 -15.61
C ILE A 253 -1.57 -6.32 -15.63
N GLN A 254 -2.15 -6.67 -16.79
CA GLN A 254 -2.99 -7.87 -16.92
C GLN A 254 -2.18 -9.16 -16.71
N LYS A 255 -0.93 -9.21 -17.20
CA LYS A 255 -0.02 -10.33 -16.92
C LYS A 255 0.28 -10.43 -15.42
N LEU A 256 0.62 -9.31 -14.76
CA LEU A 256 0.89 -9.31 -13.33
C LEU A 256 -0.34 -9.74 -12.52
N ALA A 257 -1.52 -9.23 -12.84
CA ALA A 257 -2.78 -9.61 -12.19
C ALA A 257 -3.04 -11.12 -12.28
N LYS A 258 -2.82 -11.71 -13.46
CA LYS A 258 -2.92 -13.17 -13.66
C LYS A 258 -1.90 -13.93 -12.81
N LEU A 259 -0.65 -13.48 -12.78
CA LEU A 259 0.42 -14.13 -11.98
C LEU A 259 0.14 -14.03 -10.49
N LEU A 260 -0.32 -12.88 -9.98
CA LEU A 260 -0.70 -12.70 -8.58
C LEU A 260 -1.88 -13.60 -8.16
N ASN A 261 -2.71 -14.03 -9.11
CA ASN A 261 -3.82 -14.95 -8.89
C ASN A 261 -3.51 -16.40 -9.25
N SER A 262 -2.23 -16.74 -9.43
CA SER A 262 -1.80 -18.09 -9.77
C SER A 262 -1.83 -19.04 -8.56
N PRO A 263 -1.94 -20.37 -8.78
CA PRO A 263 -1.81 -21.36 -7.73
C PRO A 263 -0.47 -21.31 -7.00
N GLU A 264 0.60 -20.93 -7.70
CA GLU A 264 1.95 -20.78 -7.15
C GLU A 264 2.02 -19.65 -6.11
N VAL A 265 1.41 -18.51 -6.40
CA VAL A 265 1.34 -17.38 -5.47
C VAL A 265 0.45 -17.74 -4.28
N LYS A 266 -0.69 -18.39 -4.51
CA LYS A 266 -1.53 -18.91 -3.43
C LYS A 266 -0.71 -19.79 -2.48
N LYS A 267 -0.02 -20.77 -3.03
CA LYS A 267 0.82 -21.68 -2.23
C LYS A 267 1.94 -20.95 -1.50
N PHE A 268 2.60 -19.99 -2.15
CA PHE A 268 3.64 -19.18 -1.51
C PHE A 268 3.11 -18.43 -0.29
N ILE A 269 1.92 -17.82 -0.39
CA ILE A 269 1.28 -17.10 0.73
C ILE A 269 0.98 -18.06 1.87
N GLU A 270 0.37 -19.22 1.58
CA GLU A 270 0.02 -20.24 2.57
C GLU A 270 1.25 -20.77 3.30
N ASP A 271 2.29 -21.13 2.56
CA ASP A 271 3.53 -21.70 3.12
C ASP A 271 4.33 -20.69 3.94
N LYS A 272 4.41 -19.43 3.47
CA LYS A 272 5.28 -18.42 4.11
C LYS A 272 4.66 -17.81 5.36
N TYR A 273 3.35 -17.59 5.36
CA TYR A 273 2.68 -16.78 6.39
C TYR A 273 1.82 -17.59 7.36
N ASP A 274 1.66 -18.88 7.14
CA ASP A 274 0.94 -19.82 8.03
C ASP A 274 -0.40 -19.25 8.58
N GLY A 275 -1.19 -18.64 7.69
CA GLY A 275 -2.49 -18.04 8.03
C GLY A 275 -2.46 -16.66 8.66
N SER A 276 -1.27 -16.05 8.89
CA SER A 276 -1.17 -14.63 9.24
C SER A 276 -1.49 -13.73 8.04
N VAL A 277 -1.30 -14.24 6.83
CA VAL A 277 -1.75 -13.67 5.56
C VAL A 277 -2.55 -14.75 4.84
N ILE A 278 -3.73 -14.41 4.34
CA ILE A 278 -4.69 -15.36 3.79
C ILE A 278 -4.90 -15.06 2.30
N PRO A 279 -4.75 -16.01 1.38
CA PRO A 279 -5.08 -15.80 -0.03
C PRO A 279 -6.54 -15.34 -0.19
N ALA A 280 -6.75 -14.25 -0.93
CA ALA A 280 -8.07 -13.68 -1.22
C ALA A 280 -8.16 -13.31 -2.70
N LEU A 281 -7.89 -14.30 -3.56
CA LEU A 281 -7.73 -14.14 -5.01
C LEU A 281 -9.05 -13.79 -5.70
N GLY A 282 -8.96 -13.17 -6.88
CA GLY A 282 -10.08 -12.93 -7.76
C GLY A 282 -10.27 -11.46 -8.15
N ALA A 283 -11.41 -11.18 -8.76
CA ALA A 283 -11.77 -9.81 -9.13
C ALA A 283 -12.13 -8.99 -7.88
N PRO A 284 -11.70 -7.72 -7.81
CA PRO A 284 -12.18 -6.83 -6.77
C PRO A 284 -13.70 -6.66 -6.85
N LYS A 285 -14.37 -6.67 -5.71
CA LYS A 285 -15.79 -6.34 -5.66
C LYS A 285 -15.96 -4.83 -5.96
N SER A 286 -16.88 -4.53 -6.83
CA SER A 286 -17.27 -3.15 -7.19
C SER A 286 -17.86 -2.38 -6.00
#